data_0c3b4806e1840770f911e63fa03f18e5
#
_entry.id   0c3b4806e1840770f911e63fa03f18e5
#
_cell.length_a   1.000
_cell.length_b   1.000
_cell.length_c   1.000
_cell.angle_alpha   90.00
_cell.angle_beta   90.00
_cell.angle_gamma   90.00
#
_symmetry.space_group_name_H-M   'P 1'
#
loop_
_entity.id
_entity.type
_entity.pdbx_description
1 polymer ?
#
loop_
_entity_poly.entity_id
_entity_poly.type
_entity_poly.pdbx_seq_one_letter_code
_entity_poly.pdbx_strand_id
1 'polypeptide(L)'
;MVVDKMYLKEGEALVKKYDRMVSAVDKALKESAAFGEGLNSERKMSLAIMLDNVSRNFDANAPRVITESGTQVVDIAKKNEYLNLVAAVMPTLVAEDVVSVQPLKQKAGVVYYMKHVYDSNRGKIEAGDNISNYIQVGPDASKIPNAFDYSAEKIEGEVVVPAGDNKSFVLAWTPVVPGSVSFTVSTDEYTDDGEGNIVKNGATVGAIDYATGAVTFTSAVTLADGEEVSYAQDLFTAPVNAPAIRTIIADVTITARPRKLKTGFSMNAAYDLAATQNIDLQTLLQATATDEIRAEIDGEILNDLGNSGTTMSVSFNMPVPFGINKHDHYESFYQVLVAGANKVYQKTRRITPNIVIVGEYAANIIETMDKFKAAPSLNTAGPHIMGTLAGRFLIVKNPYFPSNKFTIVYRGDVTLDTGYVYAPYMPITATQYIMDETFFGRQGYATSYGKKLVASEFFCNGLITEINQ
;
A
#
# COMPACT_ATOMS: atom_id res chain seq x y z
N MET A 1 -1.62 -14.69 12.89
CA MET A 1 -2.81 -15.55 13.09
C MET A 1 -3.57 -15.28 14.42
N VAL A 2 -2.90 -15.12 15.57
CA VAL A 2 -3.60 -14.82 16.85
C VAL A 2 -4.06 -13.37 16.90
N VAL A 3 -3.25 -12.43 16.47
CA VAL A 3 -3.57 -10.98 16.45
C VAL A 3 -4.71 -10.68 15.46
N ASP A 4 -4.70 -11.33 14.30
CA ASP A 4 -5.74 -11.20 13.27
C ASP A 4 -7.12 -11.68 13.77
N LYS A 5 -7.16 -12.83 14.44
CA LYS A 5 -8.41 -13.36 15.01
C LYS A 5 -8.96 -12.48 16.13
N MET A 6 -8.10 -11.83 16.90
CA MET A 6 -8.53 -10.96 18.00
C MET A 6 -9.08 -9.63 17.47
N TYR A 7 -8.40 -9.03 16.46
CA TYR A 7 -8.83 -7.81 15.77
C TYR A 7 -10.16 -8.03 15.02
N LEU A 8 -10.28 -9.15 14.28
CA LEU A 8 -11.50 -9.53 13.58
C LEU A 8 -12.67 -9.77 14.54
N LYS A 9 -12.48 -10.49 15.66
CA LYS A 9 -13.54 -10.74 16.66
C LYS A 9 -14.03 -9.45 17.32
N GLU A 10 -13.11 -8.54 17.68
CA GLU A 10 -13.50 -7.24 18.24
C GLU A 10 -14.22 -6.38 17.19
N GLY A 11 -13.72 -6.36 15.95
CA GLY A 11 -14.35 -5.65 14.83
C GLY A 11 -15.77 -6.17 14.56
N GLU A 12 -15.96 -7.48 14.51
CA GLU A 12 -17.29 -8.09 14.35
C GLU A 12 -18.24 -7.76 15.50
N ALA A 13 -17.73 -7.73 16.75
CA ALA A 13 -18.55 -7.35 17.90
C ALA A 13 -18.98 -5.88 17.84
N LEU A 14 -18.10 -4.99 17.35
CA LEU A 14 -18.41 -3.58 17.15
C LEU A 14 -19.38 -3.36 15.98
N VAL A 15 -19.24 -4.10 14.88
CA VAL A 15 -20.20 -4.07 13.77
C VAL A 15 -21.59 -4.46 14.26
N LYS A 16 -21.71 -5.49 15.09
CA LYS A 16 -22.99 -5.86 15.72
C LYS A 16 -23.53 -4.77 16.64
N LYS A 17 -22.66 -4.11 17.42
CA LYS A 17 -23.04 -3.01 18.32
C LYS A 17 -23.62 -1.81 17.55
N TYR A 18 -23.08 -1.49 16.38
CA TYR A 18 -23.48 -0.36 15.53
C TYR A 18 -24.22 -0.80 14.26
N ASP A 19 -24.76 -2.02 14.23
CA ASP A 19 -25.37 -2.64 13.06
C ASP A 19 -26.40 -1.74 12.36
N ARG A 20 -27.25 -1.07 13.12
CA ARG A 20 -28.28 -0.16 12.57
C ARG A 20 -27.67 0.98 11.73
N MET A 21 -26.55 1.56 12.18
CA MET A 21 -25.90 2.66 11.48
C MET A 21 -25.08 2.14 10.29
N VAL A 22 -24.31 1.07 10.49
CA VAL A 22 -23.50 0.45 9.45
C VAL A 22 -24.37 -0.07 8.30
N SER A 23 -25.51 -0.70 8.63
CA SER A 23 -26.47 -1.20 7.62
C SER A 23 -27.18 -0.06 6.88
N ALA A 24 -27.50 1.04 7.56
CA ALA A 24 -28.09 2.21 6.91
C ALA A 24 -27.13 2.86 5.93
N VAL A 25 -25.84 2.97 6.28
CA VAL A 25 -24.79 3.47 5.40
C VAL A 25 -24.55 2.53 4.21
N ASP A 26 -24.48 1.22 4.46
CA ASP A 26 -24.33 0.23 3.39
C ASP A 26 -25.47 0.28 2.38
N LYS A 27 -26.69 0.47 2.87
CA LYS A 27 -27.88 0.65 2.02
C LYS A 27 -27.84 1.95 1.23
N ALA A 28 -27.50 3.07 1.88
CA ALA A 28 -27.41 4.37 1.22
C ALA A 28 -26.33 4.38 0.13
N LEU A 29 -25.18 3.74 0.37
CA LEU A 29 -24.12 3.60 -0.62
C LEU A 29 -24.56 2.73 -1.81
N LYS A 30 -25.24 1.61 -1.56
CA LYS A 30 -25.79 0.78 -2.64
C LYS A 30 -26.82 1.51 -3.51
N GLU A 31 -27.58 2.41 -2.93
CA GLU A 31 -28.58 3.23 -3.63
C GLU A 31 -27.94 4.40 -4.39
N SER A 32 -26.83 4.95 -3.89
CA SER A 32 -26.16 6.15 -4.43
C SER A 32 -24.95 5.84 -5.30
N ALA A 33 -24.32 4.67 -5.13
CA ALA A 33 -23.08 4.35 -5.82
C ALA A 33 -23.31 4.07 -7.30
N ALA A 34 -22.44 4.64 -8.13
CA ALA A 34 -22.41 4.48 -9.56
C ALA A 34 -22.28 3.02 -10.03
N PHE A 35 -21.83 2.12 -9.17
CA PHE A 35 -21.57 0.72 -9.45
C PHE A 35 -22.37 -0.25 -8.54
N GLY A 36 -23.23 0.26 -7.66
CA GLY A 36 -24.06 -0.56 -6.78
C GLY A 36 -23.31 -1.36 -5.72
N GLU A 37 -22.04 -1.04 -5.49
CA GLU A 37 -21.23 -1.71 -4.49
C GLU A 37 -21.45 -1.09 -3.10
N GLY A 38 -21.78 -1.93 -2.11
CA GLY A 38 -21.90 -1.54 -0.71
C GLY A 38 -20.56 -1.60 0.02
N LEU A 39 -20.61 -1.38 1.33
CA LEU A 39 -19.45 -1.47 2.19
C LEU A 39 -18.88 -2.88 2.24
N ASN A 40 -17.61 -3.03 1.94
CA ASN A 40 -16.82 -4.24 2.20
C ASN A 40 -16.81 -4.59 3.69
N SER A 41 -16.55 -5.85 4.06
CA SER A 41 -16.43 -6.30 5.45
C SER A 41 -15.41 -5.48 6.25
N GLU A 42 -14.26 -5.14 5.65
CA GLU A 42 -13.22 -4.33 6.26
C GLU A 42 -13.67 -2.89 6.50
N ARG A 43 -14.36 -2.28 5.54
CA ARG A 43 -14.93 -0.93 5.70
C ARG A 43 -16.01 -0.89 6.76
N LYS A 44 -16.84 -1.92 6.87
CA LYS A 44 -17.83 -2.06 7.95
C LYS A 44 -17.16 -2.09 9.32
N MET A 45 -16.08 -2.84 9.45
CA MET A 45 -15.29 -2.90 10.70
C MET A 45 -14.60 -1.56 10.99
N SER A 46 -13.98 -0.93 10.00
CA SER A 46 -13.35 0.40 10.14
C SER A 46 -14.35 1.44 10.62
N LEU A 47 -15.52 1.50 9.99
CA LEU A 47 -16.59 2.42 10.38
C LEU A 47 -17.07 2.15 11.80
N ALA A 48 -17.26 0.89 12.17
CA ALA A 48 -17.69 0.51 13.53
C ALA A 48 -16.65 0.91 14.59
N ILE A 49 -15.36 0.76 14.32
CA ILE A 49 -14.29 1.19 15.24
C ILE A 49 -14.27 2.72 15.38
N MET A 50 -14.45 3.45 14.29
CA MET A 50 -14.51 4.92 14.32
C MET A 50 -15.74 5.41 15.11
N LEU A 51 -16.90 4.79 14.92
CA LEU A 51 -18.09 5.08 15.69
C LEU A 51 -17.88 4.81 17.19
N ASP A 52 -17.18 3.73 17.54
CA ASP A 52 -16.86 3.42 18.93
C ASP A 52 -15.87 4.43 19.54
N ASN A 53 -14.86 4.87 18.77
CA ASN A 53 -13.93 5.91 19.22
C ASN A 53 -14.65 7.23 19.50
N VAL A 54 -15.57 7.65 18.64
CA VAL A 54 -16.40 8.85 18.85
C VAL A 54 -17.29 8.69 20.07
N SER A 55 -17.96 7.54 20.20
CA SER A 55 -18.80 7.24 21.35
C SER A 55 -18.04 7.32 22.67
N ARG A 56 -16.87 6.71 22.76
CA ARG A 56 -16.01 6.76 23.96
C ARG A 56 -15.53 8.18 24.27
N ASN A 57 -15.09 8.92 23.23
CA ASN A 57 -14.59 10.27 23.42
C ASN A 57 -15.73 11.22 23.83
N PHE A 58 -16.93 11.04 23.29
CA PHE A 58 -18.11 11.79 23.68
C PHE A 58 -18.48 11.48 25.14
N ASP A 59 -18.53 10.21 25.53
CA ASP A 59 -18.85 9.79 26.89
C ASP A 59 -17.83 10.34 27.93
N ALA A 60 -16.56 10.50 27.52
CA ALA A 60 -15.51 11.06 28.37
C ALA A 60 -15.55 12.58 28.50
N ASN A 61 -15.94 13.32 27.44
CA ASN A 61 -15.81 14.77 27.33
C ASN A 61 -17.11 15.52 27.13
N ALA A 62 -18.26 14.84 27.07
CA ALA A 62 -19.54 15.49 26.81
C ALA A 62 -19.96 16.43 27.96
N PRO A 63 -20.57 17.57 27.61
CA PRO A 63 -21.26 18.36 28.62
C PRO A 63 -22.39 17.55 29.22
N ARG A 64 -22.38 17.42 30.52
CA ARG A 64 -23.41 16.68 31.25
C ARG A 64 -24.59 17.61 31.50
N VAL A 65 -25.78 17.14 31.15
CA VAL A 65 -27.03 17.84 31.45
C VAL A 65 -27.47 17.42 32.87
N ILE A 66 -27.75 18.39 33.71
CA ILE A 66 -28.29 18.13 35.06
C ILE A 66 -29.79 17.90 34.88
N THR A 67 -30.26 16.71 35.23
CA THR A 67 -31.69 16.41 35.28
C THR A 67 -32.35 16.99 36.55
N GLU A 68 -33.66 17.11 36.56
CA GLU A 68 -34.43 17.59 37.72
C GLU A 68 -34.12 16.79 39.00
N SER A 69 -33.67 15.55 38.87
CA SER A 69 -33.25 14.70 39.99
C SER A 69 -31.79 14.95 40.44
N GLY A 70 -31.08 15.94 39.87
CA GLY A 70 -29.71 16.24 40.21
C GLY A 70 -28.65 15.28 39.59
N THR A 71 -29.10 14.32 38.81
CA THR A 71 -28.20 13.35 38.14
C THR A 71 -27.64 13.93 36.87
N GLN A 72 -26.31 13.85 36.69
CA GLN A 72 -25.67 14.26 35.45
C GLN A 72 -25.79 13.15 34.39
N VAL A 73 -26.50 13.42 33.31
CA VAL A 73 -26.72 12.48 32.20
C VAL A 73 -26.07 13.02 30.92
N VAL A 74 -25.44 12.14 30.14
CA VAL A 74 -24.90 12.46 28.83
C VAL A 74 -26.05 12.76 27.86
N ASP A 75 -25.93 13.83 27.08
CA ASP A 75 -26.93 14.21 26.07
C ASP A 75 -26.90 13.20 24.90
N ILE A 76 -27.79 12.24 24.94
CA ILE A 76 -27.92 11.14 23.97
C ILE A 76 -28.30 11.67 22.57
N ALA A 77 -29.07 12.74 22.49
CA ALA A 77 -29.46 13.32 21.19
C ALA A 77 -28.27 13.87 20.45
N LYS A 78 -27.42 14.63 21.12
CA LYS A 78 -26.17 15.15 20.55
C LYS A 78 -25.19 14.05 20.17
N LYS A 79 -25.08 13.01 20.99
CA LYS A 79 -24.28 11.83 20.67
C LYS A 79 -24.70 11.20 19.34
N ASN A 80 -26.01 11.06 19.13
CA ASN A 80 -26.54 10.50 17.88
C ASN A 80 -26.27 11.41 16.67
N GLU A 81 -26.33 12.73 16.81
CA GLU A 81 -25.98 13.66 15.74
C GLU A 81 -24.50 13.50 15.31
N TYR A 82 -23.58 13.39 16.25
CA TYR A 82 -22.16 13.15 15.93
C TYR A 82 -21.94 11.80 15.25
N LEU A 83 -22.59 10.75 15.73
CA LEU A 83 -22.49 9.44 15.12
C LEU A 83 -23.07 9.42 13.70
N ASN A 84 -24.17 10.11 13.46
CA ASN A 84 -24.77 10.25 12.14
C ASN A 84 -23.86 11.03 11.18
N LEU A 85 -23.21 12.10 11.65
CA LEU A 85 -22.25 12.86 10.85
C LEU A 85 -21.08 11.98 10.40
N VAL A 86 -20.51 11.21 11.32
CA VAL A 86 -19.43 10.26 11.01
C VAL A 86 -19.88 9.21 9.99
N ALA A 87 -21.05 8.64 10.18
CA ALA A 87 -21.62 7.64 9.28
C ALA A 87 -21.88 8.21 7.88
N ALA A 88 -22.21 9.50 7.76
CA ALA A 88 -22.45 10.14 6.47
C ALA A 88 -21.16 10.48 5.72
N VAL A 89 -20.09 10.90 6.40
CA VAL A 89 -18.90 11.50 5.77
C VAL A 89 -17.79 10.49 5.49
N MET A 90 -17.49 9.62 6.46
CA MET A 90 -16.33 8.73 6.32
C MET A 90 -16.39 7.80 5.10
N PRO A 91 -17.54 7.19 4.76
CA PRO A 91 -17.61 6.29 3.59
C PRO A 91 -17.47 7.00 2.25
N THR A 92 -17.52 8.33 2.21
CA THR A 92 -17.41 9.11 0.97
C THR A 92 -15.97 9.53 0.64
N LEU A 93 -14.98 9.20 1.47
CA LEU A 93 -13.57 9.45 1.19
C LEU A 93 -13.07 8.58 0.03
N VAL A 94 -12.59 9.23 -1.02
CA VAL A 94 -11.99 8.56 -2.20
C VAL A 94 -10.69 7.85 -1.81
N ALA A 95 -9.95 8.39 -0.84
CA ALA A 95 -8.74 7.74 -0.32
C ALA A 95 -9.00 6.34 0.22
N GLU A 96 -10.18 6.07 0.79
CA GLU A 96 -10.54 4.73 1.26
C GLU A 96 -10.66 3.69 0.13
N ASP A 97 -10.91 4.14 -1.11
CA ASP A 97 -10.92 3.26 -2.29
C ASP A 97 -9.51 2.97 -2.81
N VAL A 98 -8.55 3.85 -2.52
CA VAL A 98 -7.20 3.80 -3.09
C VAL A 98 -6.19 3.17 -2.14
N VAL A 99 -6.33 3.38 -0.82
CA VAL A 99 -5.39 2.92 0.20
C VAL A 99 -6.05 1.99 1.21
N SER A 100 -5.23 1.25 1.96
CA SER A 100 -5.71 0.41 3.05
C SER A 100 -6.04 1.26 4.29
N VAL A 101 -7.16 0.95 4.93
CA VAL A 101 -7.63 1.66 6.12
C VAL A 101 -7.43 0.80 7.35
N GLN A 102 -6.61 1.29 8.30
CA GLN A 102 -6.35 0.62 9.58
C GLN A 102 -6.65 1.59 10.74
N PRO A 103 -7.89 1.63 11.26
CA PRO A 103 -8.27 2.60 12.26
C PRO A 103 -7.52 2.39 13.59
N LEU A 104 -7.10 3.51 14.19
CA LEU A 104 -6.37 3.51 15.46
C LEU A 104 -7.35 3.56 16.64
N LYS A 105 -7.08 2.81 17.71
CA LYS A 105 -7.83 2.86 18.97
C LYS A 105 -7.31 3.98 19.90
N GLN A 106 -6.08 4.42 19.70
CA GLN A 106 -5.41 5.47 20.48
C GLN A 106 -4.68 6.43 19.54
N LYS A 107 -4.31 7.63 20.05
CA LYS A 107 -3.61 8.65 19.26
C LYS A 107 -2.28 8.16 18.67
N ALA A 108 -1.57 7.31 19.37
CA ALA A 108 -0.39 6.61 18.87
C ALA A 108 -0.70 5.12 18.82
N GLY A 109 -0.36 4.49 17.73
CA GLY A 109 -0.64 3.07 17.51
C GLY A 109 0.35 2.45 16.56
N VAL A 110 0.09 1.21 16.22
CA VAL A 110 0.90 0.42 15.31
C VAL A 110 0.01 -0.02 14.15
N VAL A 111 0.51 0.11 12.94
CA VAL A 111 -0.12 -0.43 11.73
C VAL A 111 0.69 -1.61 11.24
N TYR A 112 0.00 -2.61 10.73
CA TYR A 112 0.58 -3.86 10.32
C TYR A 112 0.58 -4.00 8.81
N TYR A 113 1.62 -4.63 8.27
CA TYR A 113 1.70 -4.98 6.85
C TYR A 113 2.45 -6.29 6.66
N MET A 114 2.20 -6.96 5.56
CA MET A 114 2.74 -8.27 5.27
C MET A 114 3.97 -8.15 4.37
N LYS A 115 5.05 -8.86 4.75
CA LYS A 115 6.25 -9.06 3.94
C LYS A 115 6.48 -10.54 3.72
N HIS A 116 6.95 -10.88 2.53
CA HIS A 116 7.42 -12.22 2.21
C HIS A 116 8.92 -12.18 2.06
N VAL A 117 9.62 -12.99 2.86
CA VAL A 117 11.08 -13.01 2.90
C VAL A 117 11.61 -14.42 2.74
N TYR A 118 12.80 -14.52 2.21
CA TYR A 118 13.57 -15.76 2.25
C TYR A 118 14.05 -16.02 3.68
N ASP A 119 13.93 -17.25 4.16
CA ASP A 119 14.31 -17.61 5.54
C ASP A 119 15.67 -18.30 5.61
N SER A 120 16.22 -18.70 4.49
CA SER A 120 17.51 -19.39 4.39
C SER A 120 18.41 -18.70 3.37
N ASN A 121 19.71 -18.63 3.68
CA ASN A 121 20.72 -18.25 2.68
C ASN A 121 20.83 -19.37 1.65
N ARG A 122 20.74 -19.07 0.37
CA ARG A 122 20.95 -20.05 -0.70
C ARG A 122 21.48 -19.36 -1.96
N GLY A 123 22.68 -19.73 -2.38
CA GLY A 123 23.38 -19.03 -3.43
C GLY A 123 23.57 -17.55 -3.09
N LYS A 124 23.16 -16.66 -4.00
CA LYS A 124 23.24 -15.20 -3.81
C LYS A 124 22.08 -14.60 -3.00
N ILE A 125 21.16 -15.43 -2.52
CA ILE A 125 20.00 -15.00 -1.75
C ILE A 125 20.31 -15.08 -0.25
N GLU A 126 20.11 -13.98 0.47
CA GLU A 126 20.32 -13.90 1.90
C GLU A 126 19.00 -14.08 2.69
N ALA A 127 19.10 -14.70 3.87
CA ALA A 127 17.96 -14.81 4.76
C ALA A 127 17.50 -13.44 5.25
N GLY A 128 16.19 -13.18 5.19
CA GLY A 128 15.59 -11.91 5.53
C GLY A 128 15.36 -10.98 4.34
N ASP A 129 15.88 -11.31 3.18
CA ASP A 129 15.64 -10.56 1.97
C ASP A 129 14.20 -10.65 1.52
N ASN A 130 13.67 -9.52 1.10
CA ASN A 130 12.32 -9.47 0.53
C ASN A 130 12.32 -10.18 -0.84
N ILE A 131 11.39 -11.09 -1.05
CA ILE A 131 11.23 -11.80 -2.33
C ILE A 131 11.11 -10.83 -3.51
N SER A 132 10.55 -9.64 -3.29
CA SER A 132 10.44 -8.58 -4.29
C SER A 132 11.76 -7.88 -4.66
N ASN A 133 12.81 -7.98 -3.83
CA ASN A 133 14.07 -7.25 -4.07
C ASN A 133 14.95 -7.86 -5.17
N TYR A 134 14.71 -9.13 -5.53
CA TYR A 134 15.54 -9.88 -6.47
C TYR A 134 15.15 -9.72 -7.93
N ILE A 135 14.40 -8.68 -8.29
CA ILE A 135 14.23 -8.33 -9.69
C ILE A 135 14.89 -7.00 -9.97
N GLN A 136 15.97 -7.03 -10.68
CA GLN A 136 16.49 -5.84 -11.34
C GLN A 136 15.74 -5.62 -12.64
N VAL A 137 15.03 -4.51 -12.73
CA VAL A 137 14.50 -3.99 -13.98
C VAL A 137 15.64 -3.26 -14.70
N GLY A 138 16.37 -3.95 -15.55
CA GLY A 138 17.48 -3.37 -16.31
C GLY A 138 18.17 -4.40 -17.21
N PRO A 139 19.03 -3.96 -18.15
CA PRO A 139 19.69 -4.84 -19.11
C PRO A 139 20.80 -5.72 -18.49
N ASP A 140 21.08 -5.57 -17.22
CA ASP A 140 22.14 -6.32 -16.54
C ASP A 140 21.62 -7.63 -15.98
N ALA A 141 21.43 -8.60 -16.86
CA ALA A 141 20.97 -9.96 -16.52
C ALA A 141 21.97 -10.71 -15.62
N SER A 142 23.23 -10.27 -15.52
CA SER A 142 24.25 -10.91 -14.69
C SER A 142 24.02 -10.77 -13.19
N LYS A 143 23.16 -9.83 -12.78
CA LYS A 143 22.80 -9.58 -11.38
C LYS A 143 21.42 -10.11 -11.00
N ILE A 144 20.71 -10.81 -11.89
CA ILE A 144 19.48 -11.49 -11.53
C ILE A 144 19.92 -12.75 -10.80
N PRO A 145 19.78 -12.83 -9.46
CA PRO A 145 19.91 -14.12 -8.79
C PRO A 145 18.90 -15.02 -9.45
N ASN A 146 19.25 -16.29 -9.65
CA ASN A 146 18.35 -17.27 -10.22
C ASN A 146 17.21 -17.52 -9.23
N ALA A 147 16.27 -16.59 -9.22
CA ALA A 147 15.09 -16.68 -8.36
C ALA A 147 14.22 -17.90 -8.67
N PHE A 148 14.46 -18.56 -9.81
CA PHE A 148 13.85 -19.82 -10.17
C PHE A 148 14.55 -21.01 -9.50
N ASP A 149 15.77 -20.82 -9.00
CA ASP A 149 16.63 -21.89 -8.49
C ASP A 149 16.61 -21.99 -6.96
N TYR A 150 15.88 -21.10 -6.27
CA TYR A 150 15.83 -21.12 -4.81
C TYR A 150 15.36 -22.46 -4.23
N SER A 151 14.43 -23.15 -4.89
CA SER A 151 13.94 -24.48 -4.52
C SER A 151 14.47 -25.60 -5.42
N ALA A 152 15.28 -25.27 -6.45
CA ALA A 152 15.83 -26.22 -7.38
C ALA A 152 17.13 -26.87 -6.85
N GLU A 153 17.61 -27.89 -7.56
CA GLU A 153 18.88 -28.56 -7.25
C GLU A 153 20.09 -27.63 -7.38
N LYS A 154 20.08 -26.77 -8.42
CA LYS A 154 21.21 -25.91 -8.75
C LYS A 154 21.33 -24.74 -7.79
N ILE A 155 22.53 -24.52 -7.28
CA ILE A 155 22.90 -23.40 -6.40
C ILE A 155 24.03 -22.64 -7.10
N GLU A 156 23.80 -21.35 -7.41
CA GLU A 156 24.79 -20.50 -8.05
C GLU A 156 25.30 -19.43 -7.10
N GLY A 157 26.62 -19.33 -7.00
CA GLY A 157 27.30 -18.25 -6.30
C GLY A 157 27.03 -18.26 -4.78
N GLU A 158 27.08 -19.43 -4.16
CA GLU A 158 27.11 -19.48 -2.70
C GLU A 158 28.44 -18.90 -2.21
N VAL A 159 28.34 -17.92 -1.33
CA VAL A 159 29.51 -17.31 -0.70
C VAL A 159 30.04 -18.23 0.39
N VAL A 160 31.24 -18.73 0.20
CA VAL A 160 31.89 -19.59 1.18
C VAL A 160 32.91 -18.84 2.01
N VAL A 161 33.03 -19.23 3.28
CA VAL A 161 34.04 -18.71 4.22
C VAL A 161 35.07 -19.78 4.40
N PRO A 162 36.32 -19.59 3.98
CA PRO A 162 37.38 -20.57 4.15
C PRO A 162 37.73 -20.73 5.63
N ALA A 163 38.22 -21.91 5.99
CA ALA A 163 38.80 -22.12 7.29
C ALA A 163 40.10 -21.29 7.44
N GLY A 164 40.51 -21.01 8.68
CA GLY A 164 41.61 -20.09 8.97
C GLY A 164 42.99 -20.47 8.42
N ASP A 165 43.15 -21.69 7.86
CA ASP A 165 44.34 -22.15 7.13
C ASP A 165 44.22 -22.04 5.61
N ASN A 166 43.09 -21.58 5.10
CA ASN A 166 42.74 -21.47 3.66
C ASN A 166 42.85 -22.82 2.91
N LYS A 167 42.65 -23.94 3.62
CA LYS A 167 42.73 -25.29 3.06
C LYS A 167 41.40 -25.99 2.97
N SER A 168 40.36 -25.44 3.53
CA SER A 168 39.05 -26.07 3.52
C SER A 168 37.91 -25.08 3.63
N PHE A 169 36.78 -25.45 3.09
CA PHE A 169 35.46 -24.79 3.32
C PHE A 169 34.36 -25.87 3.31
N VAL A 170 33.16 -25.50 3.75
CA VAL A 170 32.02 -26.40 3.79
C VAL A 170 30.86 -25.75 3.04
N LEU A 171 30.22 -26.51 2.14
CA LEU A 171 29.02 -26.10 1.43
C LEU A 171 27.81 -26.26 2.36
N ALA A 172 26.92 -25.27 2.33
CA ALA A 172 25.79 -25.22 3.27
C ALA A 172 24.66 -26.19 2.93
N TRP A 173 24.51 -26.53 1.66
CA TRP A 173 23.39 -27.34 1.17
C TRP A 173 23.86 -28.73 0.73
N THR A 174 23.67 -29.68 1.59
CA THR A 174 24.09 -31.09 1.41
C THR A 174 22.87 -32.00 1.33
N PRO A 175 22.98 -33.21 0.77
CA PRO A 175 24.13 -33.74 0.02
C PRO A 175 24.38 -33.04 -1.30
N VAL A 176 25.58 -33.13 -1.83
CA VAL A 176 26.02 -32.53 -3.10
C VAL A 176 26.01 -33.57 -4.21
N VAL A 177 25.56 -33.19 -5.40
CA VAL A 177 25.59 -34.04 -6.60
C VAL A 177 27.02 -34.17 -7.09
N PRO A 178 27.58 -35.39 -7.23
CA PRO A 178 28.92 -35.60 -7.77
C PRO A 178 29.13 -35.00 -9.16
N GLY A 179 30.26 -34.32 -9.39
CA GLY A 179 30.59 -33.67 -10.66
C GLY A 179 29.94 -32.31 -10.87
N SER A 180 29.25 -31.74 -9.87
CA SER A 180 28.51 -30.49 -10.02
C SER A 180 29.23 -29.26 -9.47
N VAL A 181 30.26 -29.41 -8.67
CA VAL A 181 30.93 -28.29 -7.98
C VAL A 181 31.87 -27.57 -8.94
N SER A 182 31.70 -26.27 -9.04
CA SER A 182 32.57 -25.38 -9.81
C SER A 182 32.74 -24.02 -9.14
N PHE A 183 33.95 -23.50 -9.14
CA PHE A 183 34.29 -22.19 -8.63
C PHE A 183 35.57 -21.66 -9.27
N THR A 184 35.78 -20.36 -9.20
CA THR A 184 36.95 -19.70 -9.79
C THR A 184 37.66 -18.92 -8.70
N VAL A 185 38.97 -19.15 -8.54
CA VAL A 185 39.81 -18.39 -7.62
C VAL A 185 40.81 -17.59 -8.48
N SER A 186 40.70 -16.27 -8.42
CA SER A 186 41.46 -15.34 -9.29
C SER A 186 41.19 -15.58 -10.79
N THR A 187 41.99 -16.38 -11.46
CA THR A 187 41.84 -16.75 -12.88
C THR A 187 41.75 -18.26 -13.10
N ASP A 188 41.91 -19.03 -12.03
CA ASP A 188 41.98 -20.48 -12.10
C ASP A 188 40.58 -21.07 -11.83
N GLU A 189 40.14 -21.96 -12.70
CA GLU A 189 38.90 -22.68 -12.57
C GLU A 189 39.15 -24.02 -11.85
N TYR A 190 38.30 -24.29 -10.85
CA TYR A 190 38.30 -25.53 -10.07
C TYR A 190 36.98 -26.24 -10.33
N THR A 191 37.05 -27.52 -10.64
CA THR A 191 35.90 -28.36 -10.92
C THR A 191 36.00 -29.67 -10.18
N ASP A 192 34.86 -30.30 -9.92
CA ASP A 192 34.74 -31.62 -9.34
C ASP A 192 34.72 -32.67 -10.46
N ASP A 193 35.49 -33.78 -10.30
CA ASP A 193 35.58 -34.86 -11.28
C ASP A 193 34.47 -35.92 -11.15
N GLY A 194 33.59 -35.79 -10.12
CA GLY A 194 32.55 -36.78 -9.82
C GLY A 194 33.00 -38.01 -9.02
N GLU A 195 34.33 -38.18 -8.79
CA GLU A 195 34.91 -39.27 -8.01
C GLU A 195 35.37 -38.81 -6.61
N GLY A 196 35.08 -37.59 -6.22
CA GLY A 196 35.43 -37.00 -4.92
C GLY A 196 36.73 -36.17 -4.94
N ASN A 197 37.26 -35.82 -6.12
CA ASN A 197 38.44 -34.99 -6.22
C ASN A 197 38.12 -33.62 -6.83
N ILE A 198 38.74 -32.57 -6.30
CA ILE A 198 38.73 -31.25 -6.88
C ILE A 198 39.92 -31.12 -7.84
N VAL A 199 39.65 -30.77 -9.09
CA VAL A 199 40.61 -30.74 -10.17
C VAL A 199 40.83 -29.31 -10.63
N LYS A 200 42.10 -28.90 -10.85
CA LYS A 200 42.51 -27.66 -11.47
C LYS A 200 43.39 -27.99 -12.69
N ASN A 201 42.96 -27.55 -13.87
CA ASN A 201 43.73 -27.80 -15.13
C ASN A 201 44.08 -29.29 -15.34
N GLY A 202 43.22 -30.20 -14.95
CA GLY A 202 43.44 -31.66 -15.07
C GLY A 202 44.29 -32.28 -13.97
N ALA A 203 44.75 -31.54 -12.97
CA ALA A 203 45.49 -32.05 -11.81
C ALA A 203 44.63 -32.04 -10.55
N THR A 204 44.62 -33.15 -9.80
CA THR A 204 43.91 -33.23 -8.50
C THR A 204 44.61 -32.34 -7.49
N VAL A 205 43.88 -31.37 -6.92
CA VAL A 205 44.39 -30.39 -5.95
C VAL A 205 43.68 -30.44 -4.61
N GLY A 206 42.60 -31.22 -4.50
CA GLY A 206 41.81 -31.36 -3.29
C GLY A 206 40.85 -32.54 -3.35
N ALA A 207 40.06 -32.70 -2.32
CA ALA A 207 39.00 -33.69 -2.23
C ALA A 207 37.70 -33.06 -1.70
N ILE A 208 36.56 -33.65 -2.10
CA ILE A 208 35.25 -33.29 -1.62
C ILE A 208 34.54 -34.49 -1.03
N ASP A 209 33.85 -34.29 0.09
CA ASP A 209 32.89 -35.22 0.64
C ASP A 209 31.47 -34.78 0.30
N TYR A 210 30.81 -35.46 -0.59
CA TYR A 210 29.46 -35.11 -1.07
C TYR A 210 28.38 -35.18 -0.01
N ALA A 211 28.57 -36.02 1.02
CA ALA A 211 27.57 -36.15 2.08
C ALA A 211 27.59 -34.98 3.05
N THR A 212 28.79 -34.48 3.36
CA THR A 212 28.97 -33.38 4.32
C THR A 212 29.21 -32.03 3.66
N GLY A 213 29.51 -31.99 2.36
CA GLY A 213 29.85 -30.77 1.62
C GLY A 213 31.25 -30.21 1.96
N ALA A 214 32.06 -30.97 2.65
CA ALA A 214 33.41 -30.54 3.04
C ALA A 214 34.37 -30.64 1.87
N VAL A 215 34.95 -29.51 1.47
CA VAL A 215 36.00 -29.40 0.46
C VAL A 215 37.33 -29.15 1.17
N THR A 216 38.35 -29.99 0.86
CA THR A 216 39.71 -29.90 1.43
C THR A 216 40.74 -29.84 0.33
N PHE A 217 41.75 -28.97 0.46
CA PHE A 217 42.84 -28.81 -0.49
C PHE A 217 44.16 -29.42 0.04
N THR A 218 44.93 -30.01 -0.84
CA THR A 218 46.23 -30.58 -0.52
C THR A 218 47.25 -29.50 -0.16
N SER A 219 47.16 -28.32 -0.79
CA SER A 219 47.97 -27.13 -0.52
C SER A 219 47.06 -25.96 -0.23
N ALA A 220 47.53 -24.95 0.51
CA ALA A 220 46.78 -23.73 0.73
C ALA A 220 46.43 -23.06 -0.58
N VAL A 221 45.13 -22.89 -0.84
CA VAL A 221 44.60 -22.11 -1.92
C VAL A 221 44.22 -20.75 -1.33
N THR A 222 44.68 -19.65 -1.96
CA THR A 222 44.35 -18.31 -1.44
C THR A 222 42.90 -17.99 -1.79
N LEU A 223 41.98 -18.55 -0.97
CA LEU A 223 40.57 -18.22 -1.01
C LEU A 223 40.39 -16.89 -0.31
N ALA A 224 39.81 -15.92 -1.00
CA ALA A 224 39.38 -14.69 -0.37
C ALA A 224 38.08 -14.93 0.40
N ASP A 225 37.84 -14.16 1.45
CA ASP A 225 36.52 -14.15 2.09
C ASP A 225 35.49 -13.68 1.05
N GLY A 226 34.53 -14.53 0.72
CA GLY A 226 33.48 -14.19 -0.25
C GLY A 226 33.65 -14.81 -1.64
N GLU A 227 34.48 -15.85 -1.80
CA GLU A 227 34.51 -16.65 -3.04
C GLU A 227 33.15 -17.30 -3.30
N GLU A 228 32.70 -17.22 -4.56
CA GLU A 228 31.41 -17.76 -5.01
C GLU A 228 31.59 -19.18 -5.56
N VAL A 229 30.87 -20.13 -4.98
CA VAL A 229 30.85 -21.55 -5.40
C VAL A 229 29.49 -21.87 -5.99
N SER A 230 29.48 -22.56 -7.14
CA SER A 230 28.30 -23.09 -7.78
C SER A 230 28.29 -24.61 -7.75
N TYR A 231 27.16 -25.21 -7.39
CA TYR A 231 27.00 -26.66 -7.30
C TYR A 231 25.53 -27.08 -7.39
N ALA A 232 25.27 -28.38 -7.39
CA ALA A 232 23.91 -28.90 -7.30
C ALA A 232 23.71 -29.70 -6.01
N GLN A 233 22.59 -29.51 -5.34
CA GLN A 233 22.18 -30.29 -4.18
C GLN A 233 21.45 -31.56 -4.64
N ASP A 234 21.78 -32.72 -4.10
CA ASP A 234 21.00 -33.91 -4.33
C ASP A 234 19.73 -33.91 -3.48
N LEU A 235 18.60 -33.68 -4.16
CA LEU A 235 17.28 -33.66 -3.53
C LEU A 235 16.63 -35.02 -3.38
N PHE A 236 17.24 -36.09 -3.92
CA PHE A 236 16.70 -37.44 -3.86
C PHE A 236 17.24 -38.25 -2.69
N THR A 237 18.44 -37.95 -2.22
CA THR A 237 19.08 -38.67 -1.12
C THR A 237 18.79 -38.01 0.23
N ALA A 238 18.02 -38.68 1.08
CA ALA A 238 17.69 -38.17 2.43
C ALA A 238 18.85 -38.31 3.42
N PRO A 239 18.99 -37.38 4.41
CA PRO A 239 18.14 -36.25 4.71
C PRO A 239 18.45 -35.02 3.83
N VAL A 240 17.45 -34.39 3.28
CA VAL A 240 17.59 -33.16 2.47
C VAL A 240 17.29 -31.93 3.30
N ASN A 241 18.20 -30.97 3.28
CA ASN A 241 17.95 -29.65 3.82
C ASN A 241 17.23 -28.81 2.76
N ALA A 242 15.99 -28.41 3.00
CA ALA A 242 15.19 -27.65 2.06
C ALA A 242 15.15 -26.16 2.44
N PRO A 243 15.27 -25.24 1.46
CA PRO A 243 15.18 -23.81 1.73
C PRO A 243 13.77 -23.40 2.15
N ALA A 244 13.68 -22.41 3.03
CA ALA A 244 12.41 -21.96 3.59
C ALA A 244 12.06 -20.53 3.18
N ILE A 245 10.76 -20.28 3.01
CA ILE A 245 10.19 -18.95 2.80
C ILE A 245 9.32 -18.62 4.01
N ARG A 246 9.41 -17.39 4.52
CA ARG A 246 8.63 -16.95 5.65
C ARG A 246 7.81 -15.70 5.30
N THR A 247 6.56 -15.71 5.72
CA THR A 247 5.72 -14.51 5.71
C THR A 247 5.80 -13.84 7.08
N ILE A 248 6.23 -12.59 7.09
CA ILE A 248 6.38 -11.79 8.30
C ILE A 248 5.30 -10.72 8.29
N ILE A 249 4.60 -10.58 9.41
CA ILE A 249 3.78 -9.40 9.68
C ILE A 249 4.70 -8.37 10.33
N ALA A 250 5.07 -7.37 9.54
CA ALA A 250 5.86 -6.25 10.04
C ALA A 250 4.95 -5.17 10.60
N ASP A 251 5.45 -4.41 11.53
CA ASP A 251 4.74 -3.34 12.20
C ASP A 251 5.48 -2.00 12.04
N VAL A 252 4.70 -0.93 11.97
CA VAL A 252 5.21 0.44 11.93
C VAL A 252 4.39 1.31 12.87
N THR A 253 5.10 2.06 13.71
CA THR A 253 4.45 3.02 14.59
C THR A 253 3.91 4.22 13.82
N ILE A 254 2.70 4.65 14.17
CA ILE A 254 2.02 5.78 13.57
C ILE A 254 1.37 6.64 14.64
N THR A 255 1.38 7.94 14.44
CA THR A 255 0.75 8.90 15.35
C THR A 255 -0.28 9.72 14.60
N ALA A 256 -1.49 9.76 15.11
CA ALA A 256 -2.57 10.57 14.57
C ALA A 256 -2.31 12.07 14.84
N ARG A 257 -2.43 12.88 13.78
CA ARG A 257 -2.31 14.34 13.84
C ARG A 257 -3.67 14.98 13.67
N PRO A 258 -4.01 16.02 14.45
CA PRO A 258 -5.30 16.70 14.34
C PRO A 258 -5.31 17.68 13.17
N ARG A 259 -6.47 17.78 12.50
CA ARG A 259 -6.86 18.88 11.62
C ARG A 259 -8.05 19.59 12.23
N LYS A 260 -8.09 20.90 12.13
CA LYS A 260 -9.12 21.74 12.74
C LYS A 260 -9.52 22.85 11.79
N LEU A 261 -10.80 22.98 11.54
CA LEU A 261 -11.40 24.07 10.77
C LEU A 261 -12.48 24.74 11.61
N LYS A 262 -12.70 26.00 11.44
CA LYS A 262 -13.81 26.74 12.06
C LYS A 262 -14.60 27.48 11.00
N THR A 263 -15.91 27.49 11.16
CA THR A 263 -16.82 28.32 10.38
C THR A 263 -17.47 29.36 11.28
N GLY A 264 -17.89 30.48 10.69
CA GLY A 264 -18.60 31.53 11.40
C GLY A 264 -19.58 32.26 10.47
N PHE A 265 -20.65 32.73 11.02
CA PHE A 265 -21.67 33.51 10.31
C PHE A 265 -22.36 34.52 11.21
N SER A 266 -22.91 35.59 10.62
CA SER A 266 -23.69 36.57 11.36
C SER A 266 -25.12 36.09 11.55
N MET A 267 -25.72 36.43 12.68
CA MET A 267 -27.10 36.09 13.01
C MET A 267 -28.07 36.67 11.99
N ASN A 268 -27.84 37.91 11.50
CA ASN A 268 -28.69 38.56 10.50
C ASN A 268 -28.72 37.76 9.19
N ALA A 269 -27.55 37.28 8.71
CA ALA A 269 -27.48 36.48 7.50
C ALA A 269 -28.26 35.15 7.64
N ALA A 270 -28.25 34.54 8.84
CA ALA A 270 -29.05 33.34 9.10
C ALA A 270 -30.54 33.60 9.04
N TYR A 271 -31.02 34.69 9.63
CA TYR A 271 -32.44 35.08 9.55
C TYR A 271 -32.88 35.44 8.13
N ASP A 272 -32.06 36.20 7.39
CA ASP A 272 -32.38 36.58 6.03
C ASP A 272 -32.48 35.38 5.08
N LEU A 273 -31.55 34.43 5.22
CA LEU A 273 -31.57 33.22 4.41
C LEU A 273 -32.72 32.27 4.75
N ALA A 274 -33.03 32.14 6.04
CA ALA A 274 -34.17 31.37 6.48
C ALA A 274 -35.51 31.97 6.03
N ALA A 275 -35.62 33.30 6.10
CA ALA A 275 -36.85 34.03 5.69
C ALA A 275 -37.05 34.06 4.17
N THR A 276 -35.98 34.20 3.39
CA THR A 276 -36.09 34.39 1.92
C THR A 276 -36.03 33.08 1.15
N GLN A 277 -35.24 32.12 1.59
CA GLN A 277 -34.96 30.90 0.83
C GLN A 277 -35.31 29.61 1.59
N ASN A 278 -35.76 29.73 2.84
CA ASN A 278 -36.03 28.59 3.72
C ASN A 278 -34.83 27.62 3.85
N ILE A 279 -33.61 28.16 3.85
CA ILE A 279 -32.36 27.43 3.99
C ILE A 279 -31.81 27.63 5.40
N ASP A 280 -31.46 26.55 6.08
CA ASP A 280 -30.72 26.61 7.35
C ASP A 280 -29.22 26.82 7.05
N LEU A 281 -28.72 28.03 7.37
CA LEU A 281 -27.34 28.40 7.13
C LEU A 281 -26.36 27.53 7.93
N GLN A 282 -26.74 27.06 9.11
CA GLN A 282 -25.89 26.20 9.92
C GLN A 282 -25.63 24.85 9.23
N THR A 283 -26.69 24.22 8.72
CA THR A 283 -26.59 22.96 7.97
C THR A 283 -25.76 23.10 6.71
N LEU A 284 -25.95 24.22 5.97
CA LEU A 284 -25.17 24.52 4.77
C LEU A 284 -23.67 24.67 5.06
N LEU A 285 -23.30 25.41 6.10
CA LEU A 285 -21.91 25.60 6.51
C LEU A 285 -21.28 24.32 7.03
N GLN A 286 -22.06 23.49 7.73
CA GLN A 286 -21.60 22.18 8.16
C GLN A 286 -21.26 21.28 6.96
N ALA A 287 -22.11 21.21 5.96
CA ALA A 287 -21.86 20.46 4.74
C ALA A 287 -20.60 20.96 4.02
N THR A 288 -20.50 22.29 3.81
CA THR A 288 -19.33 22.90 3.15
C THR A 288 -18.03 22.65 3.89
N ALA A 289 -18.00 22.82 5.22
CA ALA A 289 -16.80 22.57 6.03
C ALA A 289 -16.38 21.11 6.04
N THR A 290 -17.34 20.22 6.01
CA THR A 290 -17.10 18.78 5.97
C THR A 290 -16.54 18.35 4.62
N ASP A 291 -17.09 18.88 3.52
CA ASP A 291 -16.61 18.64 2.16
C ASP A 291 -15.20 19.16 1.95
N GLU A 292 -14.86 20.32 2.51
CA GLU A 292 -13.51 20.87 2.44
C GLU A 292 -12.49 20.00 3.17
N ILE A 293 -12.78 19.58 4.41
CA ILE A 293 -11.89 18.70 5.17
C ILE A 293 -11.71 17.36 4.45
N ARG A 294 -12.78 16.82 3.84
CA ARG A 294 -12.71 15.60 3.04
C ARG A 294 -11.79 15.77 1.85
N ALA A 295 -11.97 16.86 1.08
CA ALA A 295 -11.15 17.16 -0.09
C ALA A 295 -9.67 17.36 0.27
N GLU A 296 -9.38 17.99 1.42
CA GLU A 296 -8.02 18.12 1.93
C GLU A 296 -7.39 16.76 2.31
N ILE A 297 -8.14 15.87 2.98
CA ILE A 297 -7.66 14.53 3.36
C ILE A 297 -7.35 13.72 2.11
N ASP A 298 -8.30 13.65 1.17
CA ASP A 298 -8.15 12.92 -0.08
C ASP A 298 -6.99 13.49 -0.90
N GLY A 299 -6.91 14.81 -1.04
CA GLY A 299 -5.83 15.48 -1.75
C GLY A 299 -4.45 15.20 -1.15
N GLU A 300 -4.33 15.23 0.17
CA GLU A 300 -3.07 14.94 0.86
C GLU A 300 -2.61 13.50 0.65
N ILE A 301 -3.51 12.52 0.82
CA ILE A 301 -3.19 11.10 0.66
C ILE A 301 -2.81 10.79 -0.79
N LEU A 302 -3.60 11.28 -1.75
CA LEU A 302 -3.34 11.05 -3.17
C LEU A 302 -2.05 11.73 -3.64
N ASN A 303 -1.71 12.91 -3.12
CA ASN A 303 -0.43 13.57 -3.41
C ASN A 303 0.76 12.82 -2.82
N ASP A 304 0.63 12.26 -1.63
CA ASP A 304 1.67 11.41 -1.04
C ASP A 304 1.92 10.18 -1.92
N LEU A 305 0.86 9.53 -2.40
CA LEU A 305 0.97 8.41 -3.35
C LEU A 305 1.68 8.82 -4.64
N GLY A 306 1.38 10.00 -5.15
CA GLY A 306 2.05 10.58 -6.30
C GLY A 306 3.55 10.80 -6.14
N ASN A 307 4.03 10.94 -4.93
CA ASN A 307 5.43 11.14 -4.62
C ASN A 307 6.14 9.86 -4.13
N SER A 308 5.40 8.77 -3.92
CA SER A 308 5.92 7.53 -3.31
C SER A 308 6.58 6.57 -4.30
N GLY A 309 6.22 6.59 -5.57
CA GLY A 309 6.76 5.70 -6.62
C GLY A 309 8.10 6.16 -7.19
N THR A 310 9.08 6.48 -6.36
CA THR A 310 10.37 7.04 -6.79
C THR A 310 11.26 6.06 -7.57
N THR A 311 11.05 4.76 -7.40
CA THR A 311 11.90 3.71 -8.00
C THR A 311 11.43 3.27 -9.38
N MET A 312 10.19 3.50 -9.73
CA MET A 312 9.60 3.12 -11.02
C MET A 312 8.92 4.30 -11.67
N SER A 313 9.26 4.56 -12.93
CA SER A 313 8.67 5.65 -13.70
C SER A 313 8.36 5.23 -15.13
N VAL A 314 7.34 5.84 -15.70
CA VAL A 314 6.96 5.78 -17.11
C VAL A 314 6.71 7.19 -17.62
N SER A 315 6.87 7.42 -18.91
CA SER A 315 6.60 8.72 -19.52
C SER A 315 5.76 8.56 -20.77
N PHE A 316 4.94 9.55 -21.04
CA PHE A 316 4.14 9.67 -22.26
C PHE A 316 4.44 11.02 -22.91
N ASN A 317 4.71 11.02 -24.21
CA ASN A 317 4.96 12.25 -24.97
C ASN A 317 3.63 12.75 -25.54
N MET A 318 3.22 13.95 -25.18
CA MET A 318 1.90 14.49 -25.54
C MET A 318 1.80 14.95 -27.03
N PRO A 319 2.86 15.54 -27.65
CA PRO A 319 2.80 15.92 -29.04
C PRO A 319 2.55 14.73 -29.96
N VAL A 320 1.61 14.92 -30.88
CA VAL A 320 1.26 13.92 -31.88
C VAL A 320 2.37 13.82 -32.93
N PRO A 321 2.97 12.64 -33.15
CA PRO A 321 3.97 12.48 -34.21
C PRO A 321 3.38 12.78 -35.59
N PHE A 322 4.24 13.28 -36.50
CA PHE A 322 3.82 13.57 -37.85
C PHE A 322 3.24 12.34 -38.56
N GLY A 323 2.06 12.47 -39.17
CA GLY A 323 1.40 11.40 -39.88
C GLY A 323 0.50 10.47 -39.05
N ILE A 324 0.37 10.71 -37.76
CA ILE A 324 -0.53 9.94 -36.86
C ILE A 324 -1.73 10.82 -36.51
N ASN A 325 -2.92 10.18 -36.43
CA ASN A 325 -4.12 10.85 -35.94
C ASN A 325 -4.02 11.09 -34.42
N LYS A 326 -4.53 12.22 -33.95
CA LYS A 326 -4.52 12.59 -32.52
C LYS A 326 -5.22 11.52 -31.65
N HIS A 327 -6.34 10.98 -32.12
CA HIS A 327 -7.08 9.94 -31.40
C HIS A 327 -6.25 8.66 -31.24
N ASP A 328 -5.61 8.18 -32.32
CA ASP A 328 -4.78 6.98 -32.30
C ASP A 328 -3.55 7.14 -31.42
N HIS A 329 -2.98 8.36 -31.40
CA HIS A 329 -1.89 8.67 -30.49
C HIS A 329 -2.34 8.64 -29.02
N TYR A 330 -3.51 9.18 -28.70
CA TYR A 330 -4.04 9.15 -27.34
C TYR A 330 -4.43 7.74 -26.89
N GLU A 331 -4.94 6.89 -27.77
CA GLU A 331 -5.16 5.47 -27.49
C GLU A 331 -3.86 4.74 -27.10
N SER A 332 -2.70 5.18 -27.61
CA SER A 332 -1.40 4.62 -27.23
C SER A 332 -1.03 4.86 -25.76
N PHE A 333 -1.63 5.85 -25.09
CA PHE A 333 -1.42 6.10 -23.66
C PHE A 333 -1.82 4.90 -22.79
N TYR A 334 -2.82 4.12 -23.23
CA TYR A 334 -3.17 2.86 -22.55
C TYR A 334 -1.99 1.89 -22.49
N GLN A 335 -1.16 1.83 -23.52
CA GLN A 335 0.04 0.97 -23.54
C GLN A 335 1.06 1.42 -22.47
N VAL A 336 1.19 2.74 -22.25
CA VAL A 336 2.07 3.30 -21.21
C VAL A 336 1.55 2.93 -19.80
N LEU A 337 0.23 2.98 -19.58
CA LEU A 337 -0.37 2.52 -18.32
C LEU A 337 -0.11 1.03 -18.08
N VAL A 338 -0.29 0.20 -19.12
CA VAL A 338 0.00 -1.24 -19.04
C VAL A 338 1.50 -1.49 -18.80
N ALA A 339 2.39 -0.74 -19.44
CA ALA A 339 3.83 -0.84 -19.22
C ALA A 339 4.22 -0.48 -17.77
N GLY A 340 3.62 0.57 -17.20
CA GLY A 340 3.80 0.93 -15.79
C GLY A 340 3.29 -0.17 -14.84
N ALA A 341 2.12 -0.73 -15.11
CA ALA A 341 1.58 -1.85 -14.34
C ALA A 341 2.49 -3.08 -14.40
N ASN A 342 3.05 -3.38 -15.57
CA ASN A 342 3.97 -4.51 -15.75
C ASN A 342 5.30 -4.28 -15.01
N LYS A 343 5.80 -3.05 -14.90
CA LYS A 343 6.97 -2.73 -14.07
C LYS A 343 6.72 -3.06 -12.60
N VAL A 344 5.55 -2.69 -12.06
CA VAL A 344 5.15 -3.06 -10.70
C VAL A 344 5.04 -4.58 -10.57
N TYR A 345 4.41 -5.24 -11.55
CA TYR A 345 4.30 -6.70 -11.55
C TYR A 345 5.67 -7.39 -11.59
N GLN A 346 6.59 -6.94 -12.42
CA GLN A 346 7.96 -7.46 -12.48
C GLN A 346 8.68 -7.28 -11.13
N LYS A 347 8.56 -6.11 -10.51
CA LYS A 347 9.22 -5.81 -9.23
C LYS A 347 8.65 -6.66 -8.09
N THR A 348 7.33 -6.80 -8.02
CA THR A 348 6.64 -7.49 -6.93
C THR A 348 6.42 -8.98 -7.20
N ARG A 349 6.43 -9.43 -8.48
CA ARG A 349 6.13 -10.78 -8.99
C ARG A 349 4.75 -11.31 -8.63
N ARG A 350 3.92 -10.56 -7.95
CA ARG A 350 2.68 -11.05 -7.33
C ARG A 350 1.47 -10.21 -7.64
N ILE A 351 1.66 -8.91 -7.80
CA ILE A 351 0.58 -7.93 -7.81
C ILE A 351 0.54 -7.15 -9.11
N THR A 352 -0.68 -6.98 -9.60
CA THR A 352 -0.95 -6.15 -10.77
C THR A 352 -1.75 -4.94 -10.32
N PRO A 353 -1.25 -3.70 -10.55
CA PRO A 353 -1.97 -2.49 -10.21
C PRO A 353 -3.36 -2.41 -10.84
N ASN A 354 -4.29 -1.84 -10.08
CA ASN A 354 -5.70 -1.75 -10.44
C ASN A 354 -6.26 -0.32 -10.40
N ILE A 355 -5.49 0.65 -9.91
CA ILE A 355 -5.92 2.04 -9.77
C ILE A 355 -4.94 2.97 -10.46
N VAL A 356 -5.45 4.04 -11.09
CA VAL A 356 -4.63 5.12 -11.67
C VAL A 356 -5.15 6.45 -11.16
N ILE A 357 -4.27 7.20 -10.48
CA ILE A 357 -4.52 8.56 -10.06
C ILE A 357 -4.01 9.49 -11.16
N VAL A 358 -4.84 10.41 -11.62
CA VAL A 358 -4.54 11.26 -12.78
C VAL A 358 -4.65 12.73 -12.46
N GLY A 359 -3.71 13.51 -13.02
CA GLY A 359 -3.82 14.95 -13.14
C GLY A 359 -4.64 15.35 -14.37
N GLU A 360 -4.71 16.64 -14.64
CA GLU A 360 -5.57 17.21 -15.67
C GLU A 360 -5.30 16.67 -17.08
N TYR A 361 -4.05 16.67 -17.54
CA TYR A 361 -3.73 16.23 -18.91
C TYR A 361 -3.97 14.73 -19.12
N ALA A 362 -3.63 13.90 -18.13
CA ALA A 362 -3.91 12.48 -18.21
C ALA A 362 -5.41 12.20 -18.19
N ALA A 363 -6.18 12.95 -17.40
CA ALA A 363 -7.63 12.85 -17.39
C ALA A 363 -8.24 13.19 -18.75
N ASN A 364 -7.81 14.30 -19.36
CA ASN A 364 -8.28 14.71 -20.69
C ASN A 364 -7.99 13.65 -21.78
N ILE A 365 -6.82 13.00 -21.71
CA ILE A 365 -6.48 11.91 -22.65
C ILE A 365 -7.40 10.71 -22.41
N ILE A 366 -7.59 10.31 -21.16
CA ILE A 366 -8.38 9.11 -20.81
C ILE A 366 -9.86 9.29 -21.16
N GLU A 367 -10.43 10.48 -20.93
CA GLU A 367 -11.83 10.79 -21.27
C GLU A 367 -12.14 10.66 -22.77
N THR A 368 -11.12 10.80 -23.63
CA THR A 368 -11.27 10.65 -25.09
C THR A 368 -11.05 9.24 -25.61
N MET A 369 -10.69 8.29 -24.77
CA MET A 369 -10.43 6.90 -25.17
C MET A 369 -11.74 6.09 -25.33
N ASP A 370 -11.81 5.26 -26.35
CA ASP A 370 -12.97 4.39 -26.61
C ASP A 370 -13.23 3.37 -25.49
N LYS A 371 -12.18 2.94 -24.80
CA LYS A 371 -12.24 1.93 -23.72
C LYS A 371 -12.60 2.51 -22.36
N PHE A 372 -12.78 3.83 -22.27
CA PHE A 372 -13.16 4.49 -21.03
C PHE A 372 -14.66 4.39 -20.79
N LYS A 373 -15.03 3.97 -19.59
CA LYS A 373 -16.41 3.97 -19.11
C LYS A 373 -16.54 4.97 -17.97
N ALA A 374 -17.19 6.10 -18.24
CA ALA A 374 -17.40 7.14 -17.26
C ALA A 374 -18.34 6.65 -16.14
N ALA A 375 -18.01 7.01 -14.90
CA ALA A 375 -18.92 6.92 -13.78
C ALA A 375 -20.00 8.02 -13.88
N PRO A 376 -21.22 7.82 -13.32
CA PRO A 376 -22.17 8.91 -13.19
C PRO A 376 -21.53 10.09 -12.44
N SER A 377 -21.70 11.28 -12.99
CA SER A 377 -21.13 12.49 -12.38
C SER A 377 -21.73 12.73 -11.01
N LEU A 378 -20.90 12.63 -9.98
CA LEU A 378 -21.23 13.09 -8.65
C LEU A 378 -20.72 14.52 -8.50
N ASN A 379 -21.59 15.46 -8.13
CA ASN A 379 -21.18 16.82 -7.77
C ASN A 379 -20.43 16.81 -6.44
N THR A 380 -19.20 16.33 -6.45
CA THR A 380 -18.33 16.25 -5.27
C THR A 380 -17.17 17.22 -5.42
N ALA A 381 -16.93 18.01 -4.40
CA ALA A 381 -15.73 18.84 -4.30
C ALA A 381 -14.49 17.94 -4.11
N GLY A 382 -13.38 18.30 -4.75
CA GLY A 382 -12.11 17.61 -4.56
C GLY A 382 -11.91 16.39 -5.47
N PRO A 383 -11.05 15.44 -5.04
CA PRO A 383 -10.80 14.20 -5.78
C PRO A 383 -12.05 13.34 -5.96
N HIS A 384 -12.21 12.74 -7.12
CA HIS A 384 -13.35 11.88 -7.42
C HIS A 384 -13.00 10.76 -8.39
N ILE A 385 -13.80 9.71 -8.36
CA ILE A 385 -13.68 8.58 -9.28
C ILE A 385 -14.33 8.97 -10.62
N MET A 386 -13.53 9.02 -11.69
CA MET A 386 -14.00 9.32 -13.04
C MET A 386 -14.72 8.16 -13.70
N GLY A 387 -14.24 6.95 -13.46
CA GLY A 387 -14.75 5.75 -14.12
C GLY A 387 -13.73 4.62 -14.18
N THR A 388 -13.93 3.71 -15.10
CA THR A 388 -13.04 2.57 -15.34
C THR A 388 -12.49 2.57 -16.76
N LEU A 389 -11.22 2.24 -16.90
CA LEU A 389 -10.54 2.09 -18.18
C LEU A 389 -10.34 0.61 -18.51
N ALA A 390 -10.88 0.17 -19.64
CA ALA A 390 -10.82 -1.21 -20.13
C ALA A 390 -11.28 -2.29 -19.11
N GLY A 391 -12.10 -1.92 -18.11
CA GLY A 391 -12.53 -2.82 -17.05
C GLY A 391 -11.41 -3.28 -16.08
N ARG A 392 -10.20 -2.72 -16.23
CA ARG A 392 -9.03 -3.10 -15.42
C ARG A 392 -8.62 -2.02 -14.42
N PHE A 393 -8.57 -0.77 -14.86
CA PHE A 393 -8.10 0.34 -14.05
C PHE A 393 -9.26 1.21 -13.57
N LEU A 394 -9.32 1.44 -12.26
CA LEU A 394 -10.15 2.48 -11.67
C LEU A 394 -9.42 3.82 -11.80
N ILE A 395 -10.06 4.83 -12.41
CA ILE A 395 -9.46 6.12 -12.66
C ILE A 395 -9.95 7.13 -11.61
N VAL A 396 -9.01 7.72 -10.89
CA VAL A 396 -9.26 8.73 -9.84
C VAL A 396 -8.65 10.05 -10.28
N LYS A 397 -9.49 11.07 -10.49
CA LYS A 397 -9.04 12.43 -10.81
C LYS A 397 -8.75 13.21 -9.53
N ASN A 398 -7.55 13.78 -9.46
CA ASN A 398 -7.14 14.60 -8.32
C ASN A 398 -6.82 16.03 -8.80
N PRO A 399 -7.63 17.03 -8.45
CA PRO A 399 -7.41 18.42 -8.85
C PRO A 399 -6.17 19.05 -8.19
N TYR A 400 -5.68 18.48 -7.08
CA TYR A 400 -4.48 18.94 -6.38
C TYR A 400 -3.19 18.31 -6.92
N PHE A 401 -3.29 17.44 -7.92
CA PHE A 401 -2.16 16.79 -8.54
C PHE A 401 -1.52 17.68 -9.61
N PRO A 402 -0.20 17.65 -9.81
CA PRO A 402 0.41 18.32 -10.94
C PRO A 402 -0.27 17.87 -12.25
N SER A 403 -0.63 18.84 -13.13
CA SER A 403 -1.44 18.57 -14.32
C SER A 403 -0.84 17.52 -15.25
N ASN A 404 0.50 17.42 -15.29
CA ASN A 404 1.25 16.51 -16.15
C ASN A 404 1.62 15.16 -15.49
N LYS A 405 1.13 14.89 -14.29
CA LYS A 405 1.49 13.69 -13.53
C LYS A 405 0.35 12.69 -13.48
N PHE A 406 0.69 11.42 -13.47
CA PHE A 406 -0.20 10.33 -13.13
C PHE A 406 0.54 9.28 -12.29
N THR A 407 -0.17 8.50 -11.51
CA THR A 407 0.42 7.46 -10.67
C THR A 407 -0.42 6.20 -10.74
N ILE A 408 0.24 5.08 -11.00
CA ILE A 408 -0.37 3.76 -11.06
C ILE A 408 -0.18 3.13 -9.68
N VAL A 409 -1.28 2.71 -9.07
CA VAL A 409 -1.34 2.28 -7.67
C VAL A 409 -1.92 0.87 -7.61
N TYR A 410 -1.37 0.06 -6.73
CA TYR A 410 -1.97 -1.20 -6.34
C TYR A 410 -2.66 -1.06 -4.98
N ARG A 411 -3.89 -1.55 -4.91
CA ARG A 411 -4.61 -1.83 -3.67
C ARG A 411 -5.00 -3.30 -3.64
N GLY A 412 -4.55 -4.02 -2.60
CA GLY A 412 -4.93 -5.40 -2.34
C GLY A 412 -6.31 -5.54 -1.72
N ASP A 413 -6.89 -6.72 -1.82
CA ASP A 413 -8.17 -7.06 -1.18
C ASP A 413 -8.00 -7.26 0.33
N VAL A 414 -6.78 -7.55 0.79
CA VAL A 414 -6.45 -7.75 2.20
C VAL A 414 -5.83 -6.49 2.78
N THR A 415 -6.28 -6.06 3.94
CA THR A 415 -5.81 -4.84 4.64
C THR A 415 -4.30 -4.84 4.91
N LEU A 416 -3.68 -6.03 5.05
CA LEU A 416 -2.24 -6.19 5.31
C LEU A 416 -1.39 -6.14 4.03
N ASP A 417 -1.98 -6.39 2.85
CA ASP A 417 -1.30 -6.33 1.55
C ASP A 417 -1.44 -4.93 0.94
N THR A 418 -0.67 -4.00 1.46
CA THR A 418 -0.79 -2.59 1.12
C THR A 418 0.57 -1.90 1.03
N GLY A 419 0.66 -0.91 0.13
CA GLY A 419 1.81 -0.02 0.03
C GLY A 419 1.68 1.25 0.87
N TYR A 420 0.44 1.64 1.21
CA TYR A 420 0.17 2.86 1.98
C TYR A 420 -1.01 2.64 2.92
N VAL A 421 -0.89 3.13 4.15
CA VAL A 421 -1.92 2.98 5.18
C VAL A 421 -2.47 4.34 5.59
N TYR A 422 -3.79 4.46 5.55
CA TYR A 422 -4.57 5.51 6.18
C TYR A 422 -5.09 5.00 7.52
N ALA A 423 -4.79 5.71 8.60
CA ALA A 423 -5.08 5.28 9.96
C ALA A 423 -5.94 6.33 10.70
N PRO A 424 -7.26 6.35 10.49
CA PRO A 424 -8.14 7.27 11.18
C PRO A 424 -8.21 6.93 12.68
N TYR A 425 -8.13 7.97 13.51
CA TYR A 425 -8.33 7.87 14.97
C TYR A 425 -9.65 8.50 15.37
N MET A 426 -9.80 9.79 15.09
CA MET A 426 -11.03 10.54 15.32
C MET A 426 -11.59 10.96 13.96
N PRO A 427 -12.77 10.51 13.59
CA PRO A 427 -13.43 10.97 12.38
C PRO A 427 -13.81 12.45 12.50
N ILE A 428 -14.38 13.02 11.46
CA ILE A 428 -14.80 14.42 11.45
C ILE A 428 -15.89 14.62 12.49
N THR A 429 -15.62 15.46 13.48
CA THR A 429 -16.53 15.84 14.54
C THR A 429 -16.74 17.35 14.55
N ALA A 430 -17.97 17.79 14.79
CA ALA A 430 -18.30 19.19 14.94
C ALA A 430 -18.38 19.57 16.44
N THR A 431 -17.98 20.80 16.79
CA THR A 431 -18.24 21.32 18.12
C THR A 431 -19.66 21.87 18.20
N GLN A 432 -20.11 22.13 19.42
CA GLN A 432 -21.36 22.85 19.59
C GLN A 432 -21.26 24.24 18.96
N TYR A 433 -22.37 24.70 18.39
CA TYR A 433 -22.53 26.05 17.94
C TYR A 433 -22.50 27.01 19.15
N ILE A 434 -21.67 28.03 19.08
CA ILE A 434 -21.51 29.05 20.11
C ILE A 434 -21.81 30.40 19.46
N MET A 435 -22.75 31.16 20.01
CA MET A 435 -22.97 32.55 19.63
C MET A 435 -22.05 33.44 20.49
N ASP A 436 -21.28 34.31 19.84
CA ASP A 436 -20.41 35.27 20.48
C ASP A 436 -21.18 36.54 20.89
N GLU A 437 -20.63 37.37 21.78
CA GLU A 437 -21.19 38.66 22.20
C GLU A 437 -21.40 39.65 21.03
N THR A 438 -20.69 39.39 19.91
CA THR A 438 -20.82 40.17 18.67
C THR A 438 -21.92 39.68 17.74
N PHE A 439 -22.81 38.81 18.17
CA PHE A 439 -23.85 38.14 17.38
C PHE A 439 -23.32 37.34 16.18
N PHE A 440 -22.07 36.90 16.28
CA PHE A 440 -21.46 35.93 15.36
C PHE A 440 -21.53 34.53 15.91
N GLY A 441 -22.13 33.65 15.14
CA GLY A 441 -22.13 32.23 15.43
C GLY A 441 -20.84 31.57 14.96
N ARG A 442 -20.26 30.70 15.78
CA ARG A 442 -19.04 29.96 15.47
C ARG A 442 -19.23 28.47 15.74
N GLN A 443 -18.72 27.66 14.83
CA GLN A 443 -18.66 26.21 14.99
C GLN A 443 -17.31 25.70 14.53
N GLY A 444 -16.73 24.76 15.27
CA GLY A 444 -15.45 24.15 14.96
C GLY A 444 -15.63 22.72 14.49
N TYR A 445 -14.81 22.29 13.52
CA TYR A 445 -14.72 20.94 13.01
C TYR A 445 -13.33 20.41 13.28
N ALA A 446 -13.22 19.16 13.69
CA ALA A 446 -11.96 18.53 13.97
C ALA A 446 -11.95 17.08 13.50
N THR A 447 -10.82 16.64 12.96
CA THR A 447 -10.53 15.25 12.67
C THR A 447 -9.09 14.95 13.08
N SER A 448 -8.77 13.67 13.27
CA SER A 448 -7.41 13.25 13.62
C SER A 448 -7.11 11.90 12.99
N TYR A 449 -6.04 11.83 12.21
CA TYR A 449 -5.62 10.62 11.53
C TYR A 449 -4.09 10.54 11.39
N GLY A 450 -3.60 9.32 11.23
CA GLY A 450 -2.24 9.03 10.84
C GLY A 450 -2.18 8.53 9.40
N LYS A 451 -1.03 8.67 8.78
CA LYS A 451 -0.75 8.16 7.44
C LYS A 451 0.68 7.66 7.35
N LYS A 452 0.92 6.61 6.59
CA LYS A 452 2.25 6.04 6.44
C LYS A 452 2.41 5.32 5.10
N LEU A 453 3.50 5.65 4.41
CA LEU A 453 4.00 4.85 3.30
C LEU A 453 4.74 3.63 3.88
N VAL A 454 4.36 2.44 3.44
CA VAL A 454 4.88 1.17 3.94
C VAL A 454 5.77 0.51 2.89
N ALA A 455 5.30 0.42 1.64
CA ALA A 455 6.04 -0.17 0.54
C ALA A 455 5.90 0.68 -0.72
N SER A 456 6.99 1.30 -1.17
CA SER A 456 7.03 2.13 -2.39
C SER A 456 6.98 1.30 -3.68
N GLU A 457 7.19 0.00 -3.58
CA GLU A 457 7.22 -0.94 -4.72
C GLU A 457 5.85 -1.16 -5.37
N PHE A 458 4.78 -0.76 -4.67
CA PHE A 458 3.39 -0.91 -5.14
C PHE A 458 2.94 0.25 -6.03
N PHE A 459 3.83 1.22 -6.28
CA PHE A 459 3.52 2.45 -7.00
C PHE A 459 4.46 2.66 -8.19
N CYS A 460 3.89 3.12 -9.31
CA CYS A 460 4.66 3.56 -10.47
C CYS A 460 4.22 4.97 -10.87
N ASN A 461 5.16 5.91 -10.86
CA ASN A 461 4.89 7.28 -11.26
C ASN A 461 4.97 7.44 -12.77
N GLY A 462 4.08 8.25 -13.32
CA GLY A 462 4.06 8.61 -14.71
C GLY A 462 4.15 10.12 -14.91
N LEU A 463 4.81 10.53 -15.97
CA LEU A 463 4.94 11.93 -16.38
C LEU A 463 4.52 12.09 -17.84
N ILE A 464 3.70 13.09 -18.12
CA ILE A 464 3.43 13.55 -19.48
C ILE A 464 4.43 14.62 -19.82
N THR A 465 5.18 14.41 -20.90
CA THR A 465 6.28 15.28 -21.35
C THR A 465 5.87 16.07 -22.58
N GLU A 466 6.63 17.14 -22.89
CA GLU A 466 6.46 17.99 -24.06
C GLU A 466 5.06 18.58 -24.22
N ILE A 467 4.55 19.17 -23.15
CA ILE A 467 3.27 19.86 -23.17
C ILE A 467 3.47 21.16 -23.93
N ASN A 468 3.01 21.23 -25.19
CA ASN A 468 2.89 22.48 -25.88
C ASN A 468 1.70 23.24 -25.28
N GLN A 469 1.99 24.32 -24.58
CA GLN A 469 1.00 25.28 -24.10
C GLN A 469 0.33 26.00 -25.25
#